data_c349f3263bd3b45d3db0e5d834fd6726
#
_entry.id   c349f3263bd3b45d3db0e5d834fd6726
#
_cell.length_a   1.000
_cell.length_b   1.000
_cell.length_c   1.000
_cell.angle_alpha   90.00
_cell.angle_beta   90.00
_cell.angle_gamma   90.00
#
_symmetry.space_group_name_H-M   'P 1'
#
loop_
_entity.id
_entity.type
_entity.pdbx_description
1 polymer ?
#
loop_
_entity_poly.entity_id
_entity_poly.type
_entity_poly.pdbx_seq_one_letter_code
_entity_poly.pdbx_strand_id
1 'polypeptide(L)'
;MTRKAEAERNDEALLRAAREVLAVDGAHASVAAIAARAGVGIGSLYRRYRTKEELFQHLCVLALDDYLRAAEEGLADEDPWEGLAHYIRTAIEIGPGSLAPLAGLIEVTDEMADKNSRSDEAVTALVERAHRAGVLRADVTMVDLALLIEQLAKSPLLDQLGRQGRADLVESAREARARINAIALDGLRATAAHPLPGEPPSYELFSERWER
;
A
#
# COMPACT_ATOMS: atom_id res chain seq x y z
N MET A 1 17.98 21.79 12.12
CA MET A 1 17.42 20.57 11.50
C MET A 1 18.58 19.74 10.96
N THR A 2 18.62 18.44 11.25
CA THR A 2 19.72 17.57 10.80
C THR A 2 19.54 17.20 9.31
N ARG A 3 20.65 17.03 8.57
CA ARG A 3 20.64 16.55 7.18
C ARG A 3 19.84 15.24 7.00
N LYS A 4 19.82 14.39 8.04
CA LYS A 4 19.05 13.14 8.05
C LYS A 4 17.54 13.42 8.02
N ALA A 5 17.04 14.28 8.87
CA ALA A 5 15.61 14.65 8.93
C ALA A 5 15.13 15.37 7.66
N GLU A 6 16.02 16.05 6.92
CA GLU A 6 15.71 16.66 5.64
C GLU A 6 15.64 15.59 4.52
N ALA A 7 16.56 14.63 4.54
CA ALA A 7 16.55 13.51 3.61
C ALA A 7 15.28 12.64 3.76
N GLU A 8 14.91 12.30 5.00
CA GLU A 8 13.70 11.53 5.32
C GLU A 8 12.44 12.22 4.80
N ARG A 9 12.29 13.54 5.06
CA ARG A 9 11.13 14.30 4.51
C ARG A 9 11.11 14.35 2.99
N ASN A 10 12.28 14.45 2.35
CA ASN A 10 12.36 14.41 0.89
C ASN A 10 11.97 13.03 0.35
N ASP A 11 12.34 11.95 1.02
CA ASP A 11 11.98 10.59 0.66
C ASP A 11 10.47 10.35 0.79
N GLU A 12 9.86 10.79 1.88
CA GLU A 12 8.39 10.75 2.06
C GLU A 12 7.66 11.57 0.99
N ALA A 13 8.16 12.76 0.66
CA ALA A 13 7.56 13.59 -0.39
C ALA A 13 7.69 12.95 -1.77
N LEU A 14 8.85 12.32 -2.07
CA LEU A 14 9.08 11.59 -3.31
C LEU A 14 8.18 10.35 -3.42
N LEU A 15 8.06 9.57 -2.35
CA LEU A 15 7.21 8.38 -2.33
C LEU A 15 5.74 8.75 -2.57
N ARG A 16 5.25 9.77 -1.87
CA ARG A 16 3.89 10.29 -2.08
C ARG A 16 3.66 10.77 -3.50
N ALA A 17 4.58 11.58 -4.04
CA ALA A 17 4.50 12.08 -5.41
C ALA A 17 4.55 10.94 -6.45
N ALA A 18 5.39 9.92 -6.21
CA ALA A 18 5.47 8.76 -7.07
C ALA A 18 4.15 7.97 -7.09
N ARG A 19 3.53 7.77 -5.94
CA ARG A 19 2.22 7.11 -5.81
C ARG A 19 1.15 7.87 -6.62
N GLU A 20 1.10 9.20 -6.51
CA GLU A 20 0.14 10.03 -7.25
C GLU A 20 0.38 10.00 -8.77
N VAL A 21 1.64 10.08 -9.20
CA VAL A 21 1.99 10.05 -10.64
C VAL A 21 1.75 8.66 -11.22
N LEU A 22 2.14 7.60 -10.52
CA LEU A 22 1.90 6.21 -10.96
C LEU A 22 0.41 5.85 -11.02
N ALA A 23 -0.41 6.42 -10.15
CA ALA A 23 -1.87 6.22 -10.20
C ALA A 23 -2.50 6.79 -11.48
N VAL A 24 -1.92 7.86 -12.05
CA VAL A 24 -2.42 8.52 -13.27
C VAL A 24 -1.74 7.95 -14.52
N ASP A 25 -0.41 7.89 -14.52
CA ASP A 25 0.41 7.60 -15.69
C ASP A 25 0.82 6.12 -15.79
N GLY A 26 0.57 5.33 -14.73
CA GLY A 26 0.96 3.92 -14.68
C GLY A 26 2.45 3.72 -14.94
N ALA A 27 2.78 2.73 -15.76
CA ALA A 27 4.15 2.40 -16.19
C ALA A 27 4.87 3.55 -16.94
N HIS A 28 4.11 4.52 -17.47
CA HIS A 28 4.67 5.68 -18.21
C HIS A 28 5.09 6.83 -17.29
N ALA A 29 4.90 6.71 -15.98
CA ALA A 29 5.34 7.70 -14.99
C ALA A 29 6.79 8.14 -15.25
N SER A 30 7.02 9.45 -15.25
CA SER A 30 8.34 10.02 -15.50
C SER A 30 8.99 10.56 -14.23
N VAL A 31 10.32 10.44 -14.13
CA VAL A 31 11.10 11.02 -13.02
C VAL A 31 10.87 12.54 -12.92
N ALA A 32 10.69 13.21 -14.06
CA ALA A 32 10.42 14.64 -14.09
C ALA A 32 9.06 15.00 -13.47
N ALA A 33 8.02 14.23 -13.76
CA ALA A 33 6.69 14.42 -13.17
C ALA A 33 6.73 14.19 -11.65
N ILE A 34 7.41 13.13 -11.20
CA ILE A 34 7.59 12.82 -9.77
C ILE A 34 8.37 13.94 -9.07
N ALA A 35 9.49 14.40 -9.66
CA ALA A 35 10.28 15.49 -9.11
C ALA A 35 9.49 16.78 -8.95
N ALA A 36 8.76 17.17 -10.01
CA ALA A 36 7.92 18.36 -10.01
C ALA A 36 6.82 18.27 -8.95
N ARG A 37 6.17 17.11 -8.82
CA ARG A 37 5.11 16.88 -7.84
C ARG A 37 5.62 16.88 -6.39
N ALA A 38 6.83 16.34 -6.17
CA ALA A 38 7.49 16.31 -4.86
C ALA A 38 8.09 17.66 -4.46
N GLY A 39 8.17 18.63 -5.38
CA GLY A 39 8.87 19.90 -5.16
C GLY A 39 10.40 19.75 -5.05
N VAL A 40 10.96 18.69 -5.65
CA VAL A 40 12.40 18.38 -5.61
C VAL A 40 13.03 18.69 -6.98
N GLY A 41 14.22 19.30 -6.97
CA GLY A 41 14.94 19.57 -8.20
C GLY A 41 15.36 18.27 -8.92
N ILE A 42 14.98 18.12 -10.18
CA ILE A 42 15.32 16.95 -10.99
C ILE A 42 16.82 16.65 -11.04
N GLY A 43 17.65 17.67 -11.06
CA GLY A 43 19.11 17.52 -11.00
C GLY A 43 19.60 16.96 -9.65
N SER A 44 18.87 17.18 -8.56
CA SER A 44 19.14 16.56 -7.27
C SER A 44 18.81 15.07 -7.29
N LEU A 45 17.71 14.69 -7.94
CA LEU A 45 17.35 13.28 -8.10
C LEU A 45 18.38 12.53 -8.91
N TYR A 46 18.80 13.04 -10.06
CA TYR A 46 19.82 12.38 -10.90
C TYR A 46 21.22 12.35 -10.28
N ARG A 47 21.53 13.22 -9.31
CA ARG A 47 22.74 13.09 -8.51
C ARG A 47 22.68 11.95 -7.49
N ARG A 48 21.47 11.65 -6.99
CA ARG A 48 21.23 10.59 -5.99
C ARG A 48 20.95 9.23 -6.65
N TYR A 49 20.17 9.22 -7.72
CA TYR A 49 19.77 8.03 -8.47
C TYR A 49 20.23 8.17 -9.91
N ARG A 50 21.13 7.29 -10.33
CA ARG A 50 21.74 7.33 -11.68
C ARG A 50 20.75 6.98 -12.78
N THR A 51 19.75 6.12 -12.44
CA THR A 51 18.75 5.64 -13.38
C THR A 51 17.34 5.84 -12.80
N LYS A 52 16.32 5.79 -13.69
CA LYS A 52 14.93 5.75 -13.30
C LYS A 52 14.63 4.50 -12.47
N GLU A 53 15.26 3.37 -12.81
CA GLU A 53 15.11 2.10 -12.13
C GLU A 53 15.62 2.17 -10.68
N GLU A 54 16.81 2.72 -10.44
CA GLU A 54 17.33 2.94 -9.08
C GLU A 54 16.38 3.78 -8.21
N LEU A 55 15.78 4.84 -8.78
CA LEU A 55 14.77 5.63 -8.07
C LEU A 55 13.55 4.78 -7.72
N PHE A 56 13.05 4.01 -8.66
CA PHE A 56 11.85 3.20 -8.46
C PHE A 56 12.09 2.05 -7.48
N GLN A 57 13.26 1.40 -7.53
CA GLN A 57 13.67 0.40 -6.54
C GLN A 57 13.71 1.01 -5.12
N HIS A 58 14.33 2.20 -4.97
CA HIS A 58 14.33 2.89 -3.68
C HIS A 58 12.91 3.23 -3.18
N LEU A 59 12.02 3.70 -4.06
CA LEU A 59 10.63 3.97 -3.70
C LEU A 59 9.88 2.70 -3.28
N CYS A 60 10.18 1.55 -3.90
CA CYS A 60 9.65 0.26 -3.48
C CYS A 60 10.14 -0.13 -2.08
N VAL A 61 11.44 0.07 -1.80
CA VAL A 61 12.01 -0.18 -0.45
C VAL A 61 11.28 0.66 0.60
N LEU A 62 11.07 1.95 0.35
CA LEU A 62 10.32 2.82 1.28
C LEU A 62 8.87 2.38 1.46
N ALA A 63 8.21 1.95 0.39
CA ALA A 63 6.85 1.45 0.48
C ALA A 63 6.76 0.15 1.30
N LEU A 64 7.72 -0.77 1.12
CA LEU A 64 7.80 -2.00 1.90
C LEU A 64 8.06 -1.72 3.38
N ASP A 65 8.90 -0.72 3.71
CA ASP A 65 9.10 -0.27 5.09
C ASP A 65 7.81 0.26 5.73
N ASP A 66 7.00 1.00 4.97
CA ASP A 66 5.71 1.49 5.46
C ASP A 66 4.73 0.34 5.77
N TYR A 67 4.64 -0.68 4.90
CA TYR A 67 3.78 -1.85 5.13
C TYR A 67 4.29 -2.70 6.30
N LEU A 68 5.59 -2.94 6.38
CA LEU A 68 6.19 -3.69 7.49
C LEU A 68 5.91 -2.99 8.83
N ARG A 69 6.14 -1.69 8.90
CA ARG A 69 5.85 -0.90 10.11
C ARG A 69 4.38 -1.00 10.52
N ALA A 70 3.44 -0.86 9.57
CA ALA A 70 2.02 -1.00 9.84
C ALA A 70 1.65 -2.39 10.40
N ALA A 71 2.31 -3.44 9.89
CA ALA A 71 2.10 -4.80 10.39
C ALA A 71 2.69 -4.99 11.80
N GLU A 72 3.90 -4.46 12.06
CA GLU A 72 4.54 -4.50 13.39
C GLU A 72 3.72 -3.72 14.43
N GLU A 73 3.19 -2.54 14.08
CA GLU A 73 2.30 -1.75 14.94
C GLU A 73 1.00 -2.53 15.24
N GLY A 74 0.42 -3.19 14.24
CA GLY A 74 -0.74 -4.05 14.42
C GLY A 74 -0.46 -5.26 15.31
N LEU A 75 0.74 -5.85 15.23
CA LEU A 75 1.14 -6.96 16.10
C LEU A 75 1.36 -6.52 17.55
N ALA A 76 1.73 -5.27 17.77
CA ALA A 76 1.91 -4.70 19.11
C ALA A 76 0.58 -4.38 19.82
N ASP A 77 -0.54 -4.30 19.13
CA ASP A 77 -1.87 -4.10 19.73
C ASP A 77 -2.29 -5.36 20.51
N GLU A 78 -2.85 -5.17 21.70
CA GLU A 78 -3.31 -6.28 22.55
C GLU A 78 -4.57 -6.96 21.98
N ASP A 79 -5.46 -6.21 21.33
CA ASP A 79 -6.67 -6.72 20.68
C ASP A 79 -6.35 -7.28 19.29
N PRO A 80 -6.54 -8.60 19.06
CA PRO A 80 -6.23 -9.21 17.76
C PRO A 80 -7.02 -8.64 16.58
N TRP A 81 -8.25 -8.17 16.81
CA TRP A 81 -9.05 -7.54 15.76
C TRP A 81 -8.56 -6.12 15.47
N GLU A 82 -8.37 -5.31 16.50
CA GLU A 82 -7.92 -3.92 16.28
C GLU A 82 -6.52 -3.87 15.69
N GLY A 83 -5.62 -4.79 16.06
CA GLY A 83 -4.31 -4.90 15.43
C GLY A 83 -4.41 -5.23 13.93
N LEU A 84 -5.22 -6.20 13.54
CA LEU A 84 -5.45 -6.52 12.13
C LEU A 84 -6.14 -5.37 11.39
N ALA A 85 -7.16 -4.77 11.99
CA ALA A 85 -7.90 -3.64 11.42
C ALA A 85 -7.03 -2.38 11.29
N HIS A 86 -6.09 -2.14 12.23
CA HIS A 86 -5.09 -1.10 12.13
C HIS A 86 -4.21 -1.30 10.90
N TYR A 87 -3.64 -2.50 10.73
CA TYR A 87 -2.85 -2.83 9.56
C TYR A 87 -3.63 -2.58 8.26
N ILE A 88 -4.85 -3.10 8.13
CA ILE A 88 -5.66 -2.96 6.92
C ILE A 88 -5.96 -1.48 6.65
N ARG A 89 -6.39 -0.70 7.65
CA ARG A 89 -6.66 0.74 7.51
C ARG A 89 -5.42 1.49 7.05
N THR A 90 -4.28 1.26 7.70
CA THR A 90 -3.01 1.90 7.36
C THR A 90 -2.54 1.51 5.96
N ALA A 91 -2.63 0.23 5.59
CA ALA A 91 -2.27 -0.26 4.26
C ALA A 91 -3.16 0.37 3.15
N ILE A 92 -4.46 0.57 3.42
CA ILE A 92 -5.37 1.29 2.52
C ILE A 92 -4.97 2.77 2.38
N GLU A 93 -4.48 3.40 3.44
CA GLU A 93 -4.05 4.82 3.44
C GLU A 93 -2.67 5.01 2.79
N ILE A 94 -1.73 4.08 3.02
CA ILE A 94 -0.43 4.05 2.33
C ILE A 94 -0.66 4.09 0.81
N GLY A 95 -1.78 3.57 0.40
CA GLY A 95 -2.23 3.60 -0.99
C GLY A 95 -1.96 2.29 -1.71
N PRO A 96 -2.79 2.02 -2.70
CA PRO A 96 -2.89 0.74 -3.35
C PRO A 96 -1.59 0.39 -3.95
N GLY A 97 -0.93 -0.58 -3.53
CA GLY A 97 0.12 -1.06 -4.39
C GLY A 97 0.44 -0.05 -5.49
N SER A 98 0.51 1.23 -5.09
CA SER A 98 0.66 2.35 -6.03
C SER A 98 1.95 2.22 -6.81
N LEU A 99 2.81 1.31 -6.33
CA LEU A 99 3.97 0.81 -7.04
C LEU A 99 3.66 -0.46 -7.86
N ALA A 100 2.44 -1.01 -7.78
CA ALA A 100 2.03 -2.14 -8.61
C ALA A 100 2.21 -1.90 -10.13
N PRO A 101 2.05 -0.68 -10.68
CA PRO A 101 2.42 -0.42 -12.08
C PRO A 101 3.90 -0.64 -12.40
N LEU A 102 4.77 -0.77 -11.41
CA LEU A 102 6.18 -1.10 -11.58
C LEU A 102 6.45 -2.61 -11.61
N ALA A 103 5.47 -3.43 -11.26
CA ALA A 103 5.57 -4.89 -11.33
C ALA A 103 6.01 -5.33 -12.75
N GLY A 104 7.03 -6.16 -12.83
CA GLY A 104 7.62 -6.61 -14.09
C GLY A 104 8.42 -5.55 -14.88
N LEU A 105 8.52 -4.31 -14.38
CA LEU A 105 9.25 -3.21 -15.04
C LEU A 105 10.61 -2.90 -14.41
N ILE A 106 10.78 -3.24 -13.16
CA ILE A 106 12.03 -3.08 -12.41
C ILE A 106 12.52 -4.45 -11.93
N GLU A 107 13.82 -4.57 -11.80
CA GLU A 107 14.44 -5.75 -11.19
C GLU A 107 14.22 -5.70 -9.67
N VAL A 108 13.78 -6.84 -9.09
CA VAL A 108 13.65 -6.99 -7.63
C VAL A 108 15.05 -7.18 -7.04
N THR A 109 15.45 -6.26 -6.16
CA THR A 109 16.73 -6.35 -5.46
C THR A 109 16.65 -7.27 -4.24
N ASP A 110 17.79 -7.78 -3.75
CA ASP A 110 17.85 -8.58 -2.53
C ASP A 110 17.25 -7.82 -1.34
N GLU A 111 17.47 -6.51 -1.24
CA GLU A 111 16.88 -5.67 -0.20
C GLU A 111 15.34 -5.62 -0.29
N MET A 112 14.79 -5.51 -1.49
CA MET A 112 13.34 -5.54 -1.71
C MET A 112 12.78 -6.91 -1.33
N ALA A 113 13.44 -8.00 -1.74
CA ALA A 113 13.01 -9.37 -1.43
C ALA A 113 13.02 -9.63 0.08
N ASP A 114 14.08 -9.22 0.81
CA ASP A 114 14.19 -9.36 2.26
C ASP A 114 13.07 -8.60 2.98
N LYS A 115 12.85 -7.34 2.61
CA LYS A 115 11.79 -6.51 3.21
C LYS A 115 10.39 -7.07 2.92
N ASN A 116 10.16 -7.57 1.71
CA ASN A 116 8.90 -8.20 1.36
C ASN A 116 8.66 -9.46 2.20
N SER A 117 9.66 -10.34 2.33
CA SER A 117 9.57 -11.54 3.17
C SER A 117 9.21 -11.21 4.61
N ARG A 118 9.87 -10.23 5.20
CA ARG A 118 9.59 -9.78 6.57
C ARG A 118 8.18 -9.19 6.71
N SER A 119 7.72 -8.44 5.71
CA SER A 119 6.36 -7.90 5.68
C SER A 119 5.33 -9.02 5.60
N ASP A 120 5.55 -10.00 4.72
CA ASP A 120 4.67 -11.16 4.56
C ASP A 120 4.60 -12.01 5.85
N GLU A 121 5.74 -12.21 6.53
CA GLU A 121 5.80 -12.90 7.81
C GLU A 121 4.97 -12.15 8.88
N ALA A 122 5.12 -10.84 8.98
CA ALA A 122 4.39 -10.03 9.95
C ALA A 122 2.87 -10.03 9.66
N VAL A 123 2.47 -9.90 8.40
CA VAL A 123 1.04 -9.96 8.00
C VAL A 123 0.47 -11.36 8.24
N THR A 124 1.22 -12.41 7.93
CA THR A 124 0.81 -13.80 8.24
C THR A 124 0.57 -13.97 9.73
N ALA A 125 1.46 -13.46 10.57
CA ALA A 125 1.30 -13.54 12.03
C ALA A 125 0.06 -12.78 12.52
N LEU A 126 -0.29 -11.61 11.92
CA LEU A 126 -1.53 -10.89 12.22
C LEU A 126 -2.77 -11.73 11.88
N VAL A 127 -2.81 -12.30 10.68
CA VAL A 127 -3.93 -13.14 10.22
C VAL A 127 -4.09 -14.38 11.11
N GLU A 128 -3.01 -15.10 11.39
CA GLU A 128 -3.03 -16.27 12.26
C GLU A 128 -3.49 -15.93 13.68
N ARG A 129 -3.06 -14.78 14.21
CA ARG A 129 -3.49 -14.31 15.53
C ARG A 129 -4.99 -14.02 15.54
N ALA A 130 -5.52 -13.37 14.53
CA ALA A 130 -6.93 -13.05 14.40
C ALA A 130 -7.80 -14.31 14.21
N HIS A 131 -7.32 -15.29 13.44
CA HIS A 131 -7.97 -16.60 13.31
C HIS A 131 -7.99 -17.37 14.65
N ARG A 132 -6.86 -17.46 15.36
CA ARG A 132 -6.78 -18.14 16.66
C ARG A 132 -7.68 -17.52 17.72
N ALA A 133 -7.87 -16.20 17.66
CA ALA A 133 -8.80 -15.46 18.52
C ALA A 133 -10.27 -15.59 18.09
N GLY A 134 -10.56 -16.19 16.93
CA GLY A 134 -11.91 -16.31 16.40
C GLY A 134 -12.56 -14.98 16.00
N VAL A 135 -11.77 -13.94 15.73
CA VAL A 135 -12.27 -12.60 15.36
C VAL A 135 -12.28 -12.36 13.85
N LEU A 136 -11.43 -13.07 13.10
CA LEU A 136 -11.41 -13.08 11.63
C LEU A 136 -12.17 -14.32 11.14
N ARG A 137 -12.94 -14.19 10.07
CA ARG A 137 -13.61 -15.31 9.42
C ARG A 137 -12.60 -16.32 8.89
N ALA A 138 -12.90 -17.62 9.05
CA ALA A 138 -11.97 -18.71 8.79
C ALA A 138 -11.63 -18.92 7.29
N ASP A 139 -12.47 -18.41 6.39
CA ASP A 139 -12.35 -18.51 4.94
C ASP A 139 -11.61 -17.32 4.27
N VAL A 140 -10.99 -16.45 5.07
CA VAL A 140 -10.17 -15.32 4.57
C VAL A 140 -8.69 -15.65 4.76
N THR A 141 -7.90 -15.45 3.71
CA THR A 141 -6.45 -15.62 3.71
C THR A 141 -5.71 -14.29 3.64
N MET A 142 -4.39 -14.31 3.83
CA MET A 142 -3.52 -13.15 3.61
C MET A 142 -3.67 -12.58 2.18
N VAL A 143 -3.84 -13.45 1.18
CA VAL A 143 -3.98 -13.02 -0.23
C VAL A 143 -5.32 -12.30 -0.45
N ASP A 144 -6.41 -12.78 0.18
CA ASP A 144 -7.69 -12.05 0.15
C ASP A 144 -7.55 -10.65 0.70
N LEU A 145 -6.85 -10.49 1.84
CA LEU A 145 -6.59 -9.19 2.45
C LEU A 145 -5.76 -8.28 1.55
N ALA A 146 -4.69 -8.82 0.94
CA ALA A 146 -3.84 -8.05 0.02
C ALA A 146 -4.63 -7.54 -1.19
N LEU A 147 -5.46 -8.39 -1.81
CA LEU A 147 -6.31 -8.02 -2.93
C LEU A 147 -7.41 -7.03 -2.52
N LEU A 148 -8.02 -7.22 -1.34
CA LEU A 148 -9.02 -6.29 -0.80
C LEU A 148 -8.41 -4.91 -0.55
N ILE A 149 -7.25 -4.84 0.10
CA ILE A 149 -6.51 -3.60 0.32
C ILE A 149 -6.23 -2.91 -1.02
N GLU A 150 -5.76 -3.65 -2.02
CA GLU A 150 -5.50 -3.10 -3.36
C GLU A 150 -6.75 -2.49 -4.00
N GLN A 151 -7.93 -3.09 -3.83
CA GLN A 151 -9.18 -2.54 -4.36
C GLN A 151 -9.65 -1.30 -3.56
N LEU A 152 -9.63 -1.37 -2.23
CA LEU A 152 -10.12 -0.29 -1.37
C LEU A 152 -9.21 0.94 -1.38
N ALA A 153 -7.94 0.74 -1.62
CA ALA A 153 -7.00 1.83 -1.69
C ALA A 153 -7.19 2.68 -2.96
N LYS A 154 -7.72 2.15 -4.05
CA LYS A 154 -8.15 2.93 -5.22
C LYS A 154 -9.34 3.81 -4.84
N SER A 155 -9.31 5.09 -5.19
CA SER A 155 -10.42 6.01 -4.94
C SER A 155 -10.82 6.76 -6.21
N PRO A 156 -11.49 6.10 -7.15
CA PRO A 156 -11.89 6.70 -8.43
C PRO A 156 -12.70 7.98 -8.27
N LEU A 157 -13.51 8.07 -7.21
CA LEU A 157 -14.30 9.26 -6.90
C LEU A 157 -13.41 10.45 -6.53
N LEU A 158 -12.43 10.27 -5.63
CA LEU A 158 -11.51 11.35 -5.25
C LEU A 158 -10.66 11.81 -6.44
N ASP A 159 -10.18 10.88 -7.26
CA ASP A 159 -9.42 11.18 -8.47
C ASP A 159 -10.27 11.98 -9.49
N GLN A 160 -11.53 11.59 -9.65
CA GLN A 160 -12.46 12.30 -10.53
C GLN A 160 -12.74 13.72 -10.03
N LEU A 161 -13.04 13.89 -8.74
CA LEU A 161 -13.28 15.20 -8.13
C LEU A 161 -12.05 16.11 -8.23
N GLY A 162 -10.86 15.54 -8.03
CA GLY A 162 -9.58 16.26 -8.21
C GLY A 162 -9.42 16.79 -9.64
N ARG A 163 -9.67 15.95 -10.65
CA ARG A 163 -9.63 16.38 -12.07
C ARG A 163 -10.69 17.41 -12.41
N GLN A 164 -11.84 17.39 -11.79
CA GLN A 164 -12.94 18.33 -11.99
C GLN A 164 -12.80 19.65 -11.19
N GLY A 165 -11.77 19.74 -10.32
CA GLY A 165 -11.57 20.91 -9.45
C GLY A 165 -12.66 21.06 -8.36
N ARG A 166 -13.40 19.98 -8.02
CA ARG A 166 -14.50 19.97 -7.05
C ARG A 166 -13.99 19.83 -5.62
N ALA A 167 -13.18 20.80 -5.18
CA ALA A 167 -12.65 20.84 -3.82
C ALA A 167 -13.76 20.86 -2.73
N ASP A 168 -14.92 21.39 -3.07
CA ASP A 168 -16.12 21.44 -2.21
C ASP A 168 -16.68 20.06 -1.83
N LEU A 169 -16.42 19.01 -2.63
CA LEU A 169 -16.91 17.65 -2.42
C LEU A 169 -15.85 16.68 -1.87
N VAL A 170 -14.60 17.11 -1.78
CA VAL A 170 -13.49 16.20 -1.40
C VAL A 170 -13.68 15.63 0.01
N GLU A 171 -14.14 16.43 0.96
CA GLU A 171 -14.35 15.96 2.33
C GLU A 171 -15.47 14.92 2.40
N SER A 172 -16.62 15.20 1.80
CA SER A 172 -17.72 14.23 1.72
C SER A 172 -17.33 12.93 1.00
N ALA A 173 -16.44 13.00 0.01
CA ALA A 173 -15.92 11.82 -0.66
C ALA A 173 -14.95 11.01 0.23
N ARG A 174 -14.16 11.67 1.08
CA ARG A 174 -13.33 11.01 2.10
C ARG A 174 -14.18 10.30 3.15
N GLU A 175 -15.22 10.96 3.64
CA GLU A 175 -16.20 10.35 4.57
C GLU A 175 -16.87 9.13 3.95
N ALA A 176 -17.32 9.23 2.70
CA ALA A 176 -17.90 8.10 1.98
C ALA A 176 -16.91 6.93 1.84
N ARG A 177 -15.63 7.22 1.52
CA ARG A 177 -14.57 6.21 1.47
C ARG A 177 -14.34 5.54 2.83
N ALA A 178 -14.29 6.31 3.91
CA ALA A 178 -14.14 5.77 5.26
C ALA A 178 -15.29 4.81 5.62
N ARG A 179 -16.52 5.13 5.22
CA ARG A 179 -17.67 4.24 5.40
C ARG A 179 -17.54 2.95 4.60
N ILE A 180 -17.09 3.01 3.35
CA ILE A 180 -16.86 1.82 2.51
C ILE A 180 -15.79 0.93 3.17
N ASN A 181 -14.70 1.51 3.65
CA ASN A 181 -13.66 0.76 4.34
C ASN A 181 -14.19 0.10 5.62
N ALA A 182 -15.03 0.79 6.40
CA ALA A 182 -15.66 0.23 7.59
C ALA A 182 -16.59 -0.96 7.25
N ILE A 183 -17.41 -0.83 6.20
CA ILE A 183 -18.26 -1.93 5.71
C ILE A 183 -17.42 -3.15 5.30
N ALA A 184 -16.31 -2.93 4.60
CA ALA A 184 -15.42 -4.02 4.19
C ALA A 184 -14.77 -4.71 5.40
N LEU A 185 -14.30 -3.94 6.38
CA LEU A 185 -13.73 -4.47 7.63
C LEU A 185 -14.77 -5.30 8.41
N ASP A 186 -16.01 -4.82 8.53
CA ASP A 186 -17.07 -5.58 9.18
C ASP A 186 -17.35 -6.91 8.46
N GLY A 187 -17.25 -6.93 7.13
CA GLY A 187 -17.38 -8.15 6.32
C GLY A 187 -16.28 -9.20 6.56
N LEU A 188 -15.14 -8.82 7.14
CA LEU A 188 -14.04 -9.72 7.50
C LEU A 188 -14.23 -10.39 8.87
N ARG A 189 -15.17 -9.91 9.70
CA ARG A 189 -15.37 -10.47 11.04
C ARG A 189 -15.91 -11.91 10.99
N ALA A 190 -15.56 -12.70 11.97
CA ALA A 190 -16.00 -14.09 12.11
C ALA A 190 -17.53 -14.29 12.21
N THR A 191 -18.27 -13.19 12.48
CA THR A 191 -19.75 -13.18 12.52
C THR A 191 -20.41 -13.11 11.15
N ALA A 192 -19.64 -13.11 10.06
CA ALA A 192 -20.18 -13.08 8.70
C ALA A 192 -21.13 -14.25 8.43
N ALA A 193 -22.32 -13.95 7.87
CA ALA A 193 -23.43 -14.89 7.80
C ALA A 193 -23.26 -16.00 6.73
N HIS A 194 -22.41 -15.78 5.72
CA HIS A 194 -22.28 -16.67 4.57
C HIS A 194 -20.81 -16.89 4.21
N PRO A 195 -20.44 -18.11 3.74
CA PRO A 195 -19.09 -18.37 3.25
C PRO A 195 -18.80 -17.52 1.99
N LEU A 196 -17.53 -17.24 1.77
CA LEU A 196 -17.08 -16.61 0.53
C LEU A 196 -17.24 -17.58 -0.66
N PRO A 197 -17.51 -17.07 -1.86
CA PRO A 197 -17.63 -17.90 -3.05
C PRO A 197 -16.25 -18.37 -3.54
N GLY A 198 -16.18 -19.65 -3.97
CA GLY A 198 -14.97 -20.23 -4.55
C GLY A 198 -13.92 -20.61 -3.50
N GLU A 199 -12.75 -21.00 -4.01
CA GLU A 199 -11.59 -21.33 -3.19
C GLU A 199 -10.78 -20.06 -2.91
N PRO A 200 -10.04 -19.99 -1.77
CA PRO A 200 -9.14 -18.89 -1.49
C PRO A 200 -8.09 -18.71 -2.60
N PRO A 201 -7.73 -17.48 -2.96
CA PRO A 201 -6.74 -17.23 -3.99
C PRO A 201 -5.36 -17.74 -3.55
N SER A 202 -4.61 -18.33 -4.50
CA SER A 202 -3.24 -18.77 -4.22
C SER A 202 -2.27 -17.59 -4.12
N TYR A 203 -1.18 -17.79 -3.38
CA TYR A 203 -0.10 -16.79 -3.30
C TYR A 203 0.54 -16.52 -4.68
N GLU A 204 0.61 -17.52 -5.55
CA GLU A 204 1.12 -17.41 -6.92
C GLU A 204 0.35 -16.34 -7.72
N LEU A 205 -0.98 -16.31 -7.60
CA LEU A 205 -1.79 -15.28 -8.24
C LEU A 205 -1.34 -13.85 -7.86
N PHE A 206 -0.80 -13.68 -6.66
CA PHE A 206 -0.34 -12.38 -6.16
C PHE A 206 1.12 -12.10 -6.53
N SER A 207 2.02 -13.09 -6.42
CA SER A 207 3.47 -12.94 -6.58
C SER A 207 3.94 -12.96 -8.03
N GLU A 208 3.38 -13.82 -8.90
CA GLU A 208 3.84 -14.00 -10.30
C GLU A 208 3.79 -12.71 -11.12
N ARG A 209 2.91 -11.76 -10.76
CA ARG A 209 2.86 -10.45 -11.44
C ARG A 209 4.14 -9.60 -11.27
N TRP A 210 5.01 -9.95 -10.30
CA TRP A 210 6.30 -9.29 -10.06
C TRP A 210 7.48 -10.02 -10.71
N GLU A 211 7.26 -11.25 -11.16
CA GLU A 211 8.25 -12.02 -11.91
C GLU A 211 8.29 -11.53 -13.37
N ARG A 212 9.50 -11.49 -13.96
CA ARG A 212 9.72 -11.14 -15.36
C ARG A 212 9.71 -12.38 -16.24
#